data_947c57534347728ca6b77fbab6467850
#
_entry.id   947c57534347728ca6b77fbab6467850
#
_cell.length_a   1.000
_cell.length_b   1.000
_cell.length_c   1.000
_cell.angle_alpha   90.00
_cell.angle_beta   90.00
_cell.angle_gamma   90.00
#
_symmetry.space_group_name_H-M   'P 1'
#
loop_
_entity.id
_entity.type
_entity.pdbx_description
1 polymer ?
#
loop_
_entity_poly.entity_id
_entity_poly.type
_entity_poly.pdbx_seq_one_letter_code
_entity_poly.pdbx_strand_id
1 'polypeptide(L)'
;MGKQALDILSAKLAASGKFLLLERGDLAQLLEEAKKSEDGLQTIGADYMIIGSITEFGRKNTGKEGVFTSTKMQTVEAAVAIRLVDVSTGLIVYSDEAKGQAQITTKSTLGVGGRADYDATLSDKAISEAIGQLVENIINKCTDKPWRTYFLTYDADAQMIAGGASQGVKEGDVFAVKTKGKKVKNPQSGVMIELPGKQIGTVTVSATGGDTPETEYSFVEYNGSTAIDATKLNTYIIEEIKK
;
A
#
# COMPACT_ATOMS: atom_id res chain seq x y z
N MET A 1 -4.05 20.82 4.82
CA MET A 1 -4.49 19.59 5.52
C MET A 1 -4.67 18.39 4.58
N GLY A 2 -5.48 18.45 3.53
CA GLY A 2 -5.69 17.28 2.67
C GLY A 2 -4.44 16.76 1.97
N LYS A 3 -3.64 17.64 1.33
CA LYS A 3 -2.36 17.25 0.71
C LYS A 3 -1.40 16.66 1.74
N GLN A 4 -1.26 17.29 2.88
CA GLN A 4 -0.39 16.86 3.96
C GLN A 4 -0.80 15.47 4.53
N ALA A 5 -2.11 15.20 4.68
CA ALA A 5 -2.58 13.87 5.07
C ALA A 5 -2.23 12.81 4.01
N LEU A 6 -2.31 13.17 2.72
CA LEU A 6 -1.91 12.29 1.63
C LEU A 6 -0.40 11.99 1.67
N ASP A 7 0.42 13.01 1.89
CA ASP A 7 1.88 12.86 2.00
C ASP A 7 2.25 11.95 3.18
N ILE A 8 1.60 12.11 4.34
CA ILE A 8 1.79 11.24 5.51
C ILE A 8 1.38 9.79 5.21
N LEU A 9 0.23 9.60 4.55
CA LEU A 9 -0.25 8.27 4.17
C LEU A 9 0.73 7.58 3.23
N SER A 10 1.15 8.28 2.16
CA SER A 10 2.10 7.76 1.17
C SER A 10 3.44 7.39 1.82
N ALA A 11 3.98 8.26 2.70
CA ALA A 11 5.23 7.98 3.40
C ALA A 11 5.13 6.73 4.30
N LYS A 12 4.02 6.57 5.03
CA LYS A 12 3.82 5.39 5.90
C LYS A 12 3.61 4.10 5.11
N LEU A 13 2.87 4.15 3.99
CA LEU A 13 2.68 3.00 3.12
C LEU A 13 4.00 2.59 2.45
N ALA A 14 4.79 3.56 1.95
CA ALA A 14 6.11 3.31 1.40
C ALA A 14 7.06 2.67 2.43
N ALA A 15 7.10 3.22 3.65
CA ALA A 15 7.92 2.70 4.74
C ALA A 15 7.56 1.27 5.14
N SER A 16 6.33 0.81 4.87
CA SER A 16 5.92 -0.57 5.15
C SER A 16 6.59 -1.60 4.24
N GLY A 17 7.09 -1.20 3.07
CA GLY A 17 7.67 -2.10 2.05
C GLY A 17 6.69 -3.13 1.47
N LYS A 18 5.37 -2.94 1.68
CA LYS A 18 4.34 -3.90 1.26
C LYS A 18 3.62 -3.50 -0.04
N PHE A 19 3.88 -2.29 -0.54
CA PHE A 19 3.17 -1.71 -1.66
C PHE A 19 4.12 -1.05 -2.66
N LEU A 20 3.83 -1.19 -3.94
CA LEU A 20 4.32 -0.31 -4.99
C LEU A 20 3.40 0.90 -5.05
N LEU A 21 3.90 2.06 -4.66
CA LEU A 21 3.12 3.29 -4.69
C LEU A 21 3.31 4.02 -6.01
N LEU A 22 2.21 4.31 -6.68
CA LEU A 22 2.22 5.03 -7.95
C LEU A 22 1.83 6.49 -7.71
N GLU A 23 2.70 7.41 -8.11
CA GLU A 23 2.39 8.83 -8.07
C GLU A 23 1.37 9.20 -9.16
N ARG A 24 0.24 9.77 -8.76
CA ARG A 24 -0.81 10.24 -9.67
C ARG A 24 -1.15 11.71 -9.48
N GLY A 25 -0.84 12.28 -8.32
CA GLY A 25 -1.11 13.69 -8.00
C GLY A 25 -0.32 14.63 -8.89
N ASP A 26 0.96 14.35 -9.07
CA ASP A 26 1.88 15.16 -9.84
C ASP A 26 2.24 14.52 -11.21
N LEU A 27 1.35 13.66 -11.74
CA LEU A 27 1.56 12.92 -13.00
C LEU A 27 1.88 13.85 -14.19
N ALA A 28 1.30 15.04 -14.24
CA ALA A 28 1.59 15.99 -15.32
C ALA A 28 3.06 16.46 -15.31
N GLN A 29 3.63 16.68 -14.13
CA GLN A 29 5.03 17.06 -13.96
C GLN A 29 5.96 15.89 -14.33
N LEU A 30 5.61 14.68 -13.92
CA LEU A 30 6.34 13.46 -14.27
C LEU A 30 6.36 13.24 -15.79
N LEU A 31 5.24 13.46 -16.49
CA LEU A 31 5.17 13.37 -17.95
C LEU A 31 6.05 14.40 -18.65
N GLU A 32 6.15 15.64 -18.13
CA GLU A 32 7.05 16.66 -18.67
C GLU A 32 8.53 16.29 -18.49
N GLU A 33 8.90 15.74 -17.34
CA GLU A 33 10.28 15.24 -17.13
C GLU A 33 10.58 14.02 -18.01
N ALA A 34 9.63 13.09 -18.11
CA ALA A 34 9.80 11.87 -18.91
C ALA A 34 9.98 12.15 -20.42
N LYS A 35 9.46 13.27 -20.95
CA LYS A 35 9.71 13.70 -22.33
C LYS A 35 11.19 14.02 -22.62
N LYS A 36 11.98 14.22 -21.57
CA LYS A 36 13.42 14.48 -21.67
C LYS A 36 14.25 13.18 -21.67
N SER A 37 13.62 12.04 -21.36
CA SER A 37 14.23 10.71 -21.36
C SER A 37 13.94 10.01 -22.69
N GLU A 38 14.89 9.22 -23.17
CA GLU A 38 14.75 8.44 -24.42
C GLU A 38 13.65 7.37 -24.30
N ASP A 39 13.47 6.78 -23.11
CA ASP A 39 12.51 5.69 -22.86
C ASP A 39 11.10 6.18 -22.53
N GLY A 40 10.92 7.47 -22.23
CA GLY A 40 9.65 8.05 -21.80
C GLY A 40 9.16 7.53 -20.45
N LEU A 41 7.93 7.89 -20.06
CA LEU A 41 7.29 7.39 -18.84
C LEU A 41 6.54 6.09 -19.14
N GLN A 42 7.02 4.98 -18.59
CA GLN A 42 6.28 3.73 -18.58
C GLN A 42 5.31 3.74 -17.38
N THR A 43 4.01 3.81 -17.66
CA THR A 43 2.99 3.81 -16.61
C THR A 43 2.55 2.38 -16.28
N ILE A 44 2.68 2.02 -15.01
CA ILE A 44 2.15 0.76 -14.46
C ILE A 44 0.69 0.97 -14.06
N GLY A 45 -0.18 0.00 -14.34
CA GLY A 45 -1.57 0.03 -13.86
C GLY A 45 -1.61 -0.23 -12.35
N ALA A 46 -2.47 0.52 -11.65
CA ALA A 46 -2.71 0.28 -10.23
C ALA A 46 -3.79 -0.79 -10.04
N ASP A 47 -3.64 -1.68 -9.06
CA ASP A 47 -4.68 -2.62 -8.63
C ASP A 47 -5.74 -1.90 -7.81
N TYR A 48 -5.31 -0.99 -6.94
CA TYR A 48 -6.17 -0.25 -6.03
C TYR A 48 -5.91 1.25 -6.08
N MET A 49 -6.97 2.00 -5.87
CA MET A 49 -6.90 3.43 -5.62
C MET A 49 -7.35 3.71 -4.18
N ILE A 50 -6.54 4.46 -3.42
CA ILE A 50 -6.88 4.91 -2.08
C ILE A 50 -7.45 6.32 -2.17
N ILE A 51 -8.65 6.51 -1.65
CA ILE A 51 -9.31 7.81 -1.54
C ILE A 51 -9.49 8.11 -0.06
N GLY A 52 -8.95 9.23 0.40
CA GLY A 52 -9.03 9.64 1.80
C GLY A 52 -9.61 11.03 1.99
N SER A 53 -10.17 11.26 3.16
CA SER A 53 -10.64 12.57 3.60
C SER A 53 -10.48 12.74 5.11
N ILE A 54 -10.27 13.98 5.57
CA ILE A 54 -10.37 14.33 6.99
C ILE A 54 -11.85 14.60 7.25
N THR A 55 -12.46 13.77 8.11
CA THR A 55 -13.92 13.82 8.40
C THR A 55 -14.23 14.67 9.61
N GLU A 56 -13.34 14.68 10.60
CA GLU A 56 -13.46 15.50 11.80
C GLU A 56 -12.11 16.17 12.10
N PHE A 57 -12.17 17.39 12.57
CA PHE A 57 -11.00 18.11 13.05
C PHE A 57 -11.40 19.07 14.16
N GLY A 58 -10.88 18.84 15.36
CA GLY A 58 -11.20 19.62 16.55
C GLY A 58 -9.95 20.07 17.29
N ARG A 59 -10.03 21.26 17.92
CA ARG A 59 -8.99 21.83 18.79
C ARG A 59 -9.62 22.23 20.11
N LYS A 60 -9.00 21.85 21.20
CA LYS A 60 -9.46 22.19 22.55
C LYS A 60 -8.28 22.74 23.37
N ASN A 61 -8.48 23.90 23.96
CA ASN A 61 -7.56 24.48 24.91
C ASN A 61 -8.19 24.44 26.30
N THR A 62 -7.53 23.79 27.23
CA THR A 62 -7.91 23.76 28.64
C THR A 62 -6.81 24.37 29.48
N GLY A 63 -7.16 25.18 30.46
CA GLY A 63 -6.22 25.83 31.39
C GLY A 63 -6.66 25.64 32.83
N LYS A 64 -5.69 25.47 33.73
CA LYS A 64 -5.88 25.60 35.18
C LYS A 64 -4.95 26.70 35.68
N GLU A 65 -5.51 27.72 36.32
CA GLU A 65 -4.77 28.79 36.93
C GLU A 65 -4.73 28.58 38.42
N GLY A 66 -3.52 28.55 39.00
CA GLY A 66 -3.24 28.59 40.45
C GLY A 66 -2.60 29.93 40.81
N VAL A 67 -2.46 30.23 42.09
CA VAL A 67 -1.96 31.54 42.60
C VAL A 67 -0.57 31.89 42.04
N PHE A 68 0.28 30.89 41.78
CA PHE A 68 1.66 31.07 41.26
C PHE A 68 1.99 30.19 40.07
N THR A 69 1.02 29.37 39.58
CA THR A 69 1.25 28.43 38.48
C THR A 69 0.09 28.47 37.52
N SER A 70 0.39 28.49 36.23
CA SER A 70 -0.60 28.29 35.18
C SER A 70 -0.23 27.08 34.33
N THR A 71 -1.20 26.21 34.10
CA THR A 71 -1.02 25.05 33.23
C THR A 71 -2.01 25.19 32.07
N LYS A 72 -1.50 25.20 30.85
CA LYS A 72 -2.31 25.21 29.63
C LYS A 72 -2.10 23.89 28.88
N MET A 73 -3.18 23.25 28.53
CA MET A 73 -3.18 22.01 27.74
C MET A 73 -3.91 22.29 26.42
N GLN A 74 -3.23 22.05 25.32
CA GLN A 74 -3.78 22.08 23.97
C GLN A 74 -3.96 20.64 23.51
N THR A 75 -5.15 20.33 23.02
CA THR A 75 -5.49 19.03 22.46
C THR A 75 -6.01 19.23 21.03
N VAL A 76 -5.54 18.42 20.12
CA VAL A 76 -6.05 18.34 18.75
C VAL A 76 -6.56 16.92 18.50
N GLU A 77 -7.74 16.80 17.96
CA GLU A 77 -8.35 15.54 17.54
C GLU A 77 -8.61 15.62 16.05
N ALA A 78 -8.31 14.54 15.33
CA ALA A 78 -8.57 14.40 13.91
C ALA A 78 -9.16 13.03 13.62
N ALA A 79 -10.17 12.96 12.76
CA ALA A 79 -10.65 11.71 12.17
C ALA A 79 -10.32 11.70 10.68
N VAL A 80 -9.81 10.56 10.22
CA VAL A 80 -9.46 10.34 8.82
C VAL A 80 -10.19 9.11 8.33
N ALA A 81 -10.96 9.25 7.25
CA ALA A 81 -11.61 8.14 6.57
C ALA A 81 -10.91 7.82 5.26
N ILE A 82 -10.84 6.55 4.92
CA ILE A 82 -10.28 6.04 3.66
C ILE A 82 -11.23 5.06 3.00
N ARG A 83 -11.10 4.96 1.67
CA ARG A 83 -11.74 3.94 0.84
C ARG A 83 -10.70 3.34 -0.09
N LEU A 84 -10.66 2.01 -0.15
CA LEU A 84 -9.87 1.27 -1.11
C LEU A 84 -10.78 0.85 -2.26
N VAL A 85 -10.49 1.33 -3.45
CA VAL A 85 -11.28 1.08 -4.66
C VAL A 85 -10.48 0.18 -5.59
N ASP A 86 -11.05 -0.95 -5.98
CA ASP A 86 -10.50 -1.81 -7.03
C ASP A 86 -10.63 -1.10 -8.38
N VAL A 87 -9.49 -0.83 -9.03
CA VAL A 87 -9.45 -0.01 -10.25
C VAL A 87 -10.11 -0.74 -11.43
N SER A 88 -10.06 -2.07 -11.44
CA SER A 88 -10.61 -2.87 -12.53
C SER A 88 -12.14 -2.89 -12.56
N THR A 89 -12.77 -2.77 -11.38
CA THR A 89 -14.23 -2.87 -11.21
C THR A 89 -14.89 -1.58 -10.77
N GLY A 90 -14.13 -0.63 -10.21
CA GLY A 90 -14.64 0.58 -9.58
C GLY A 90 -15.35 0.32 -8.24
N LEU A 91 -15.29 -0.90 -7.71
CA LEU A 91 -15.93 -1.25 -6.45
C LEU A 91 -15.10 -0.81 -5.25
N ILE A 92 -15.77 -0.28 -4.21
CA ILE A 92 -15.16 -0.07 -2.90
C ILE A 92 -15.02 -1.44 -2.24
N VAL A 93 -13.79 -1.92 -2.10
CA VAL A 93 -13.48 -3.23 -1.50
C VAL A 93 -13.18 -3.14 -0.01
N TYR A 94 -12.88 -1.94 0.47
CA TYR A 94 -12.63 -1.66 1.88
C TYR A 94 -12.91 -0.18 2.18
N SER A 95 -13.43 0.10 3.37
CA SER A 95 -13.58 1.45 3.90
C SER A 95 -13.37 1.41 5.40
N ASP A 96 -12.66 2.40 5.93
CA ASP A 96 -12.35 2.50 7.35
C ASP A 96 -12.18 3.95 7.77
N GLU A 97 -12.34 4.22 9.07
CA GLU A 97 -12.13 5.52 9.69
C GLU A 97 -11.39 5.34 11.01
N ALA A 98 -10.35 6.13 11.21
CA ALA A 98 -9.62 6.15 12.46
C ALA A 98 -9.53 7.57 13.04
N LYS A 99 -9.40 7.64 14.36
CA LYS A 99 -9.24 8.88 15.12
C LYS A 99 -7.85 8.93 15.73
N GLY A 100 -7.22 10.10 15.63
CA GLY A 100 -5.95 10.40 16.27
C GLY A 100 -6.08 11.64 17.15
N GLN A 101 -5.28 11.66 18.22
CA GLN A 101 -5.27 12.74 19.20
C GLN A 101 -3.81 13.12 19.51
N ALA A 102 -3.54 14.40 19.53
CA ALA A 102 -2.27 14.94 20.01
C ALA A 102 -2.48 16.01 21.06
N GLN A 103 -1.66 16.02 22.09
CA GLN A 103 -1.75 17.01 23.15
C GLN A 103 -0.37 17.52 23.57
N ILE A 104 -0.33 18.79 23.98
CA ILE A 104 0.83 19.41 24.62
C ILE A 104 0.39 20.14 25.88
N THR A 105 1.19 20.02 26.93
CA THR A 105 0.96 20.72 28.20
C THR A 105 2.10 21.70 28.43
N THR A 106 1.77 22.98 28.56
CA THR A 106 2.71 24.04 28.90
C THR A 106 2.45 24.50 30.32
N LYS A 107 3.49 24.51 31.16
CA LYS A 107 3.45 25.01 32.54
C LYS A 107 4.25 26.30 32.60
N SER A 108 3.68 27.34 33.29
CA SER A 108 4.40 28.54 33.63
C SER A 108 4.34 28.75 35.16
N THR A 109 5.42 29.25 35.76
CA THR A 109 5.55 29.51 37.18
C THR A 109 5.98 30.96 37.34
N LEU A 110 5.31 31.75 38.21
CA LEU A 110 5.57 33.17 38.50
C LEU A 110 5.56 34.08 37.24
N GLY A 111 4.73 33.79 36.27
CA GLY A 111 4.67 34.59 35.04
C GLY A 111 5.89 34.43 34.10
N VAL A 112 6.85 33.60 34.46
CA VAL A 112 7.99 33.23 33.63
C VAL A 112 7.75 31.86 33.05
N GLY A 113 7.46 31.81 31.76
CA GLY A 113 7.22 30.59 31.00
C GLY A 113 6.79 30.96 29.57
N GLY A 114 7.00 30.06 28.62
CA GLY A 114 6.71 30.35 27.23
C GLY A 114 5.26 30.75 27.01
N ARG A 115 5.03 31.80 26.22
CA ARG A 115 3.70 32.04 25.65
C ARG A 115 3.27 30.77 24.94
N ALA A 116 2.13 30.22 25.33
CA ALA A 116 1.56 29.07 24.66
C ALA A 116 0.92 29.58 23.36
N ASP A 117 1.77 29.90 22.38
CA ASP A 117 1.29 30.03 21.02
C ASP A 117 0.84 28.64 20.54
N TYR A 118 -0.13 28.64 19.65
CA TYR A 118 -0.66 27.40 19.08
C TYR A 118 0.47 26.60 18.41
N ASP A 119 0.69 25.36 18.87
CA ASP A 119 1.65 24.47 18.24
C ASP A 119 1.02 23.84 16.99
N ALA A 120 1.37 24.35 15.81
CA ALA A 120 0.87 23.87 14.53
C ALA A 120 1.19 22.38 14.30
N THR A 121 2.25 21.85 14.93
CA THR A 121 2.66 20.45 14.79
C THR A 121 1.68 19.47 15.43
N LEU A 122 0.82 19.90 16.36
CA LEU A 122 -0.20 19.05 16.98
C LEU A 122 -1.21 18.53 15.96
N SER A 123 -1.57 19.35 14.98
CA SER A 123 -2.47 18.93 13.90
C SER A 123 -1.89 17.76 13.11
N ASP A 124 -0.61 17.87 12.76
CA ASP A 124 0.09 16.84 11.99
C ASP A 124 0.26 15.55 12.79
N LYS A 125 0.52 15.68 14.10
CA LYS A 125 0.62 14.53 14.99
C LYS A 125 -0.72 13.79 15.12
N ALA A 126 -1.84 14.50 15.30
CA ALA A 126 -3.15 13.89 15.39
C ALA A 126 -3.54 13.18 14.07
N ILE A 127 -3.32 13.84 12.94
CA ILE A 127 -3.56 13.25 11.61
C ILE A 127 -2.65 12.03 11.40
N SER A 128 -1.36 12.13 11.74
CA SER A 128 -0.39 11.04 11.58
C SER A 128 -0.73 9.82 12.44
N GLU A 129 -1.28 10.02 13.64
CA GLU A 129 -1.76 8.94 14.50
C GLU A 129 -2.95 8.21 13.87
N ALA A 130 -3.97 8.95 13.43
CA ALA A 130 -5.13 8.38 12.73
C ALA A 130 -4.70 7.58 11.48
N ILE A 131 -3.82 8.16 10.65
CA ILE A 131 -3.30 7.50 9.45
C ILE A 131 -2.48 6.26 9.81
N GLY A 132 -1.73 6.27 10.93
CA GLY A 132 -0.96 5.09 11.37
C GLY A 132 -1.85 3.86 11.58
N GLN A 133 -3.00 4.04 12.23
CA GLN A 133 -3.99 2.97 12.44
C GLN A 133 -4.58 2.48 11.10
N LEU A 134 -4.92 3.41 10.20
CA LEU A 134 -5.45 3.07 8.87
C LEU A 134 -4.45 2.29 8.02
N VAL A 135 -3.17 2.66 8.05
CA VAL A 135 -2.11 1.95 7.31
C VAL A 135 -1.98 0.51 7.77
N GLU A 136 -2.01 0.26 9.08
CA GLU A 136 -1.98 -1.10 9.63
C GLU A 136 -3.18 -1.92 9.14
N ASN A 137 -4.38 -1.34 9.16
CA ASN A 137 -5.59 -2.00 8.68
C ASN A 137 -5.55 -2.26 7.16
N ILE A 138 -5.02 -1.33 6.36
CA ILE A 138 -4.82 -1.53 4.91
C ILE A 138 -3.85 -2.70 4.67
N ILE A 139 -2.72 -2.73 5.37
CA ILE A 139 -1.73 -3.82 5.25
C ILE A 139 -2.41 -5.16 5.53
N ASN A 140 -3.09 -5.29 6.66
CA ASN A 140 -3.79 -6.50 7.05
C ASN A 140 -4.82 -6.92 5.99
N LYS A 141 -5.59 -5.95 5.46
CA LYS A 141 -6.61 -6.23 4.45
C LYS A 141 -6.02 -6.65 3.09
N CYS A 142 -4.92 -6.05 2.68
CA CYS A 142 -4.27 -6.40 1.41
C CYS A 142 -3.52 -7.72 1.49
N THR A 143 -2.94 -8.05 2.67
CA THR A 143 -2.23 -9.32 2.88
C THR A 143 -3.17 -10.51 3.12
N ASP A 144 -4.49 -10.28 3.28
CA ASP A 144 -5.48 -11.37 3.30
C ASP A 144 -5.54 -12.15 1.97
N LYS A 145 -5.17 -11.50 0.85
CA LYS A 145 -5.05 -12.19 -0.44
C LYS A 145 -3.67 -12.86 -0.54
N PRO A 146 -3.60 -14.09 -1.10
CA PRO A 146 -2.31 -14.71 -1.35
C PRO A 146 -1.49 -13.85 -2.31
N TRP A 147 -0.17 -13.76 -2.08
CA TRP A 147 0.73 -13.11 -3.00
C TRP A 147 0.68 -13.79 -4.37
N ARG A 148 0.73 -12.99 -5.45
CA ARG A 148 0.63 -13.46 -6.83
C ARG A 148 1.67 -12.81 -7.70
N THR A 149 2.17 -13.61 -8.63
CA THR A 149 3.09 -13.14 -9.66
C THR A 149 2.92 -13.91 -10.96
N TYR A 150 3.81 -13.65 -11.92
CA TYR A 150 3.76 -14.18 -13.28
C TYR A 150 5.13 -14.63 -13.73
N PHE A 151 5.19 -15.56 -14.70
CA PHE A 151 6.43 -15.86 -15.39
C PHE A 151 6.89 -14.66 -16.21
N LEU A 152 8.16 -14.30 -16.07
CA LEU A 152 8.87 -13.37 -16.95
C LEU A 152 9.40 -14.09 -18.18
N THR A 153 10.03 -15.24 -17.96
CA THR A 153 10.49 -16.14 -19.01
C THR A 153 10.38 -17.59 -18.54
N TYR A 154 10.30 -18.50 -19.51
CA TYR A 154 10.29 -19.94 -19.28
C TYR A 154 10.88 -20.64 -20.48
N ASP A 155 12.17 -20.93 -20.43
CA ASP A 155 12.91 -21.66 -21.46
C ASP A 155 13.93 -22.61 -20.82
N ALA A 156 14.74 -23.27 -21.65
CA ALA A 156 15.73 -24.23 -21.18
C ALA A 156 16.88 -23.59 -20.37
N ASP A 157 17.16 -22.31 -20.63
CA ASP A 157 18.29 -21.60 -20.02
C ASP A 157 17.85 -20.85 -18.76
N ALA A 158 16.57 -20.39 -18.70
CA ALA A 158 16.07 -19.61 -17.58
C ALA A 158 14.56 -19.78 -17.36
N GLN A 159 14.19 -20.06 -16.12
CA GLN A 159 12.81 -19.99 -15.63
C GLN A 159 12.76 -18.89 -14.57
N MET A 160 12.08 -17.81 -14.87
CA MET A 160 12.05 -16.62 -14.01
C MET A 160 10.63 -16.13 -13.77
N ILE A 161 10.40 -15.68 -12.55
CA ILE A 161 9.16 -15.02 -12.13
C ILE A 161 9.43 -13.58 -11.71
N ALA A 162 8.44 -12.71 -11.82
CA ALA A 162 8.52 -11.35 -11.29
C ALA A 162 8.46 -11.36 -9.76
N GLY A 163 9.19 -10.41 -9.13
CA GLY A 163 9.25 -10.27 -7.68
C GLY A 163 10.44 -10.95 -7.05
N GLY A 164 10.86 -10.44 -5.90
CA GLY A 164 12.07 -10.87 -5.21
C GLY A 164 12.09 -10.51 -3.72
N ALA A 165 13.28 -10.23 -3.22
CA ALA A 165 13.54 -10.11 -1.79
C ALA A 165 12.75 -9.00 -1.09
N SER A 166 12.52 -7.85 -1.73
CA SER A 166 11.74 -6.75 -1.14
C SER A 166 10.27 -7.11 -0.96
N GLN A 167 9.76 -8.03 -1.79
CA GLN A 167 8.39 -8.56 -1.69
C GLN A 167 8.29 -9.77 -0.75
N GLY A 168 9.40 -10.14 -0.10
CA GLY A 168 9.46 -11.23 0.87
C GLY A 168 9.76 -12.61 0.27
N VAL A 169 10.05 -12.70 -1.04
CA VAL A 169 10.43 -13.94 -1.71
C VAL A 169 11.86 -14.33 -1.32
N LYS A 170 12.07 -15.59 -1.00
CA LYS A 170 13.36 -16.15 -0.56
C LYS A 170 13.68 -17.44 -1.29
N GLU A 171 14.96 -17.76 -1.35
CA GLU A 171 15.44 -19.06 -1.79
C GLU A 171 14.79 -20.20 -0.98
N GLY A 172 14.31 -21.22 -1.68
CA GLY A 172 13.58 -22.34 -1.11
C GLY A 172 12.06 -22.14 -0.98
N ASP A 173 11.54 -20.92 -1.23
CA ASP A 173 10.09 -20.71 -1.23
C ASP A 173 9.42 -21.48 -2.36
N VAL A 174 8.23 -22.00 -2.07
CA VAL A 174 7.46 -22.81 -3.02
C VAL A 174 6.11 -22.13 -3.28
N PHE A 175 5.81 -21.92 -4.56
CA PHE A 175 4.56 -21.30 -5.00
C PHE A 175 3.78 -22.25 -5.90
N ALA A 176 2.45 -22.15 -5.88
CA ALA A 176 1.57 -22.89 -6.77
C ALA A 176 1.53 -22.25 -8.15
N VAL A 177 1.67 -23.04 -9.20
CA VAL A 177 1.44 -22.61 -10.58
C VAL A 177 0.02 -23.02 -10.98
N LYS A 178 -0.78 -22.02 -11.34
CA LYS A 178 -2.19 -22.19 -11.74
C LYS A 178 -2.41 -21.63 -13.14
N THR A 179 -3.31 -22.24 -13.90
CA THR A 179 -3.84 -21.60 -15.09
C THR A 179 -4.77 -20.46 -14.67
N LYS A 180 -4.86 -19.37 -15.45
CA LYS A 180 -5.90 -18.36 -15.23
C LYS A 180 -7.27 -18.97 -15.38
N GLY A 181 -8.18 -18.55 -14.51
CA GLY A 181 -9.56 -19.00 -14.58
C GLY A 181 -10.33 -18.37 -15.74
N LYS A 182 -11.45 -18.99 -16.11
CA LYS A 182 -12.35 -18.43 -17.11
C LYS A 182 -13.04 -17.19 -16.55
N LYS A 183 -13.03 -16.10 -17.30
CA LYS A 183 -13.81 -14.90 -16.97
C LYS A 183 -15.28 -15.13 -17.35
N VAL A 184 -16.17 -14.95 -16.40
CA VAL A 184 -17.62 -15.05 -16.58
C VAL A 184 -18.28 -13.77 -16.07
N LYS A 185 -19.35 -13.34 -16.75
CA LYS A 185 -20.12 -12.18 -16.30
C LYS A 185 -21.08 -12.62 -15.19
N ASN A 186 -20.99 -11.96 -14.03
CA ASN A 186 -21.98 -12.14 -12.98
C ASN A 186 -23.33 -11.58 -13.45
N PRO A 187 -24.38 -12.38 -13.54
CA PRO A 187 -25.66 -11.90 -14.08
C PRO A 187 -26.35 -10.89 -13.14
N GLN A 188 -26.03 -10.90 -11.84
CA GLN A 188 -26.63 -10.00 -10.87
C GLN A 188 -25.96 -8.63 -10.85
N SER A 189 -24.63 -8.56 -10.87
CA SER A 189 -23.86 -7.30 -10.77
C SER A 189 -23.38 -6.78 -12.13
N GLY A 190 -23.38 -7.61 -13.18
CA GLY A 190 -22.79 -7.29 -14.47
C GLY A 190 -21.26 -7.31 -14.50
N VAL A 191 -20.60 -7.50 -13.35
CA VAL A 191 -19.14 -7.51 -13.21
C VAL A 191 -18.56 -8.81 -13.76
N MET A 192 -17.40 -8.72 -14.41
CA MET A 192 -16.66 -9.90 -14.85
C MET A 192 -15.96 -10.54 -13.65
N ILE A 193 -16.23 -11.81 -13.38
CA ILE A 193 -15.60 -12.59 -12.34
C ILE A 193 -14.66 -13.59 -12.98
N GLU A 194 -13.42 -13.65 -12.48
CA GLU A 194 -12.50 -14.71 -12.84
C GLU A 194 -12.74 -15.91 -11.92
N LEU A 195 -13.12 -17.04 -12.52
CA LEU A 195 -13.29 -18.28 -11.80
C LEU A 195 -11.93 -18.81 -11.33
N PRO A 196 -11.86 -19.64 -10.27
CA PRO A 196 -10.61 -20.24 -9.83
C PRO A 196 -9.94 -21.02 -10.96
N GLY A 197 -8.66 -20.76 -11.17
CA GLY A 197 -7.84 -21.52 -12.09
C GLY A 197 -7.45 -22.89 -11.52
N LYS A 198 -6.99 -23.78 -12.39
CA LYS A 198 -6.52 -25.11 -11.98
C LYS A 198 -5.03 -25.05 -11.65
N GLN A 199 -4.63 -25.59 -10.50
CA GLN A 199 -3.23 -25.81 -10.18
C GLN A 199 -2.67 -26.93 -11.09
N ILE A 200 -1.51 -26.66 -11.71
CA ILE A 200 -0.84 -27.58 -12.64
C ILE A 200 0.54 -28.03 -12.14
N GLY A 201 1.08 -27.36 -11.16
CA GLY A 201 2.36 -27.66 -10.57
C GLY A 201 2.77 -26.67 -9.50
N THR A 202 4.04 -26.64 -9.17
CA THR A 202 4.68 -25.70 -8.26
C THR A 202 5.97 -25.16 -8.87
N VAL A 203 6.44 -24.03 -8.38
CA VAL A 203 7.79 -23.53 -8.62
C VAL A 203 8.52 -23.39 -7.29
N THR A 204 9.80 -23.74 -7.27
CA THR A 204 10.68 -23.54 -6.12
C THR A 204 11.70 -22.45 -6.48
N VAL A 205 11.85 -21.45 -5.63
CA VAL A 205 12.80 -20.36 -5.82
C VAL A 205 14.22 -20.86 -5.59
N SER A 206 15.13 -20.66 -6.56
CA SER A 206 16.55 -21.00 -6.46
C SER A 206 17.44 -19.79 -6.16
N ALA A 207 17.06 -18.60 -6.61
CA ALA A 207 17.77 -17.35 -6.33
C ALA A 207 16.85 -16.15 -6.58
N THR A 208 17.17 -15.00 -5.98
CA THR A 208 16.50 -13.71 -6.24
C THR A 208 17.51 -12.70 -6.77
N GLY A 209 17.06 -11.76 -7.61
CA GLY A 209 17.88 -10.70 -8.19
C GLY A 209 17.06 -9.44 -8.47
N GLY A 210 17.73 -8.38 -8.93
CA GLY A 210 17.16 -7.07 -9.16
C GLY A 210 17.44 -6.09 -8.02
N ASP A 211 17.53 -4.81 -8.35
CA ASP A 211 17.97 -3.76 -7.42
C ASP A 211 16.81 -2.95 -6.85
N THR A 212 15.64 -2.99 -7.47
CA THR A 212 14.43 -2.28 -7.03
C THR A 212 13.22 -3.19 -7.09
N PRO A 213 12.16 -2.93 -6.29
CA PRO A 213 10.95 -3.75 -6.28
C PRO A 213 10.32 -3.96 -7.66
N GLU A 214 10.47 -3.00 -8.57
CA GLU A 214 9.93 -3.05 -9.94
C GLU A 214 10.77 -3.91 -10.88
N THR A 215 12.06 -4.05 -10.59
CA THR A 215 13.03 -4.81 -11.41
C THR A 215 13.40 -6.15 -10.79
N GLU A 216 12.88 -6.45 -9.59
CA GLU A 216 13.12 -7.71 -8.93
C GLU A 216 12.53 -8.89 -9.70
N TYR A 217 13.30 -9.96 -9.71
CA TYR A 217 12.94 -11.26 -10.27
C TYR A 217 13.47 -12.39 -9.40
N SER A 218 12.91 -13.57 -9.60
CA SER A 218 13.41 -14.79 -8.97
C SER A 218 13.60 -15.89 -10.03
N PHE A 219 14.73 -16.55 -9.96
CA PHE A 219 14.95 -17.82 -10.68
C PHE A 219 14.18 -18.91 -9.97
N VAL A 220 13.52 -19.77 -10.75
CA VAL A 220 12.69 -20.83 -10.21
C VAL A 220 12.88 -22.13 -10.98
N GLU A 221 12.59 -23.23 -10.30
CA GLU A 221 12.49 -24.57 -10.89
C GLU A 221 11.04 -25.02 -10.87
N TYR A 222 10.50 -25.32 -12.05
CA TYR A 222 9.11 -25.81 -12.16
C TYR A 222 9.03 -27.31 -11.91
N ASN A 223 8.09 -27.74 -11.08
CA ASN A 223 7.76 -29.12 -10.82
C ASN A 223 6.23 -29.32 -10.99
N GLY A 224 5.85 -29.98 -12.07
CA GLY A 224 4.44 -30.23 -12.37
C GLY A 224 4.25 -31.28 -13.45
N SER A 225 3.06 -31.84 -13.50
CA SER A 225 2.66 -32.87 -14.48
C SER A 225 2.25 -32.31 -15.85
N THR A 226 2.01 -31.01 -15.93
CA THR A 226 1.59 -30.31 -17.16
C THR A 226 2.73 -29.41 -17.62
N ALA A 227 3.20 -29.56 -18.84
CA ALA A 227 4.24 -28.69 -19.39
C ALA A 227 3.72 -27.23 -19.48
N ILE A 228 4.61 -26.28 -19.19
CA ILE A 228 4.35 -24.86 -19.37
C ILE A 228 4.51 -24.51 -20.86
N ASP A 229 3.54 -23.83 -21.44
CA ASP A 229 3.60 -23.29 -22.80
C ASP A 229 4.30 -21.91 -22.74
N ALA A 230 5.58 -21.87 -23.10
CA ALA A 230 6.37 -20.64 -23.09
C ALA A 230 5.80 -19.53 -24.00
N THR A 231 4.96 -19.86 -24.97
CA THR A 231 4.32 -18.87 -25.85
C THR A 231 3.09 -18.21 -25.22
N LYS A 232 2.62 -18.75 -24.09
CA LYS A 232 1.38 -18.31 -23.42
C LYS A 232 1.58 -18.05 -21.93
N LEU A 233 2.74 -17.52 -21.52
CA LEU A 233 3.07 -17.28 -20.11
C LEU A 233 2.02 -16.42 -19.40
N ASN A 234 1.38 -15.52 -20.10
CA ASN A 234 0.30 -14.67 -19.59
C ASN A 234 -0.98 -15.44 -19.18
N THR A 235 -1.09 -16.73 -19.48
CA THR A 235 -2.20 -17.59 -19.07
C THR A 235 -1.98 -18.28 -17.73
N TYR A 236 -0.79 -18.14 -17.14
CA TYR A 236 -0.45 -18.71 -15.85
C TYR A 236 -0.40 -17.64 -14.76
N ILE A 237 -0.66 -18.06 -13.55
CA ILE A 237 -0.51 -17.29 -12.30
C ILE A 237 0.33 -18.13 -11.34
N ILE A 238 1.25 -17.49 -10.68
CA ILE A 238 2.03 -18.07 -9.59
C ILE A 238 1.49 -17.49 -8.31
N GLU A 239 1.09 -18.32 -7.36
CA GLU A 239 0.37 -17.91 -6.17
C GLU A 239 0.96 -18.55 -4.92
N GLU A 240 1.04 -17.76 -3.85
CA GLU A 240 1.45 -18.24 -2.54
C GLU A 240 0.55 -19.39 -2.08
N ILE A 241 1.17 -20.45 -1.56
CA ILE A 241 0.45 -21.57 -0.95
C ILE A 241 0.13 -21.19 0.49
N LYS A 242 -1.11 -20.76 0.75
CA LYS A 242 -1.56 -20.54 2.13
C LYS A 242 -1.57 -21.87 2.89
N LYS A 243 -0.91 -21.85 4.03
CA LYS A 243 -0.89 -22.96 4.99
C LYS A 243 -2.17 -23.01 5.79
#